data_02829a8654fde16acb3dfe6ffad6dbec
#
_entry.id   02829a8654fde16acb3dfe6ffad6dbec
#
_cell.length_a   1.000
_cell.length_b   1.000
_cell.length_c   1.000
_cell.angle_alpha   90.00
_cell.angle_beta   90.00
_cell.angle_gamma   90.00
#
_symmetry.space_group_name_H-M   'P 1'
#
loop_
_entity.id
_entity.type
_entity.pdbx_description
1 polymer ?
#
loop_
_entity_poly.entity_id
_entity_poly.type
_entity_poly.pdbx_seq_one_letter_code
_entity_poly.pdbx_strand_id
1 'polypeptide(L)'
;MEIKKLSMAVAGAAFIALLTGATAPVQAALLDFSFTAESGATGSFTLDTDTRPSPQPGIFGPGVTGISYPNGVSNFSVSAPYINLSNVTTDFNVVPSITSDFIGFPANLGVLSGVSYPPGCITAPGLTCLFDVAVLYSGNLSELPKLSDNPNPYSIGLGVDFYDPTTRERLGDDITNLQVTLRQPIPESRSSLSLLAFGIAGVGLLLKRNSDRTGKATQVLIHSS
;
A
#
# COMPACT_ATOMS: atom_id res chain seq x y z
N MET A 1 51.01 -29.72 -6.57
CA MET A 1 50.92 -28.26 -6.33
C MET A 1 49.61 -27.69 -6.95
N GLU A 2 48.50 -28.41 -6.93
CA GLU A 2 47.25 -28.00 -7.61
C GLU A 2 46.00 -27.84 -6.70
N ILE A 3 46.09 -28.26 -5.44
CA ILE A 3 44.90 -28.23 -4.53
C ILE A 3 44.62 -26.84 -3.95
N LYS A 4 45.60 -25.92 -3.94
CA LYS A 4 45.42 -24.56 -3.38
C LYS A 4 44.66 -23.58 -4.31
N LYS A 5 44.54 -23.88 -5.60
CA LYS A 5 43.84 -23.01 -6.55
C LYS A 5 42.33 -23.27 -6.62
N LEU A 6 41.86 -24.44 -6.19
CA LEU A 6 40.43 -24.79 -6.25
C LEU A 6 39.61 -24.18 -5.14
N SER A 7 40.22 -23.97 -3.94
CA SER A 7 39.49 -23.42 -2.80
C SER A 7 39.20 -21.90 -2.89
N MET A 8 39.92 -21.16 -3.73
CA MET A 8 39.67 -19.72 -3.91
C MET A 8 38.52 -19.45 -4.90
N ALA A 9 38.31 -20.34 -5.89
CA ALA A 9 37.25 -20.19 -6.88
C ALA A 9 35.83 -20.46 -6.30
N VAL A 10 35.75 -21.42 -5.35
CA VAL A 10 34.46 -21.77 -4.72
C VAL A 10 33.98 -20.68 -3.74
N ALA A 11 34.88 -20.03 -3.03
CA ALA A 11 34.51 -18.93 -2.12
C ALA A 11 34.02 -17.67 -2.87
N GLY A 12 34.56 -17.40 -4.07
CA GLY A 12 34.14 -16.28 -4.90
C GLY A 12 32.75 -16.46 -5.53
N ALA A 13 32.44 -17.68 -5.98
CA ALA A 13 31.15 -17.97 -6.60
C ALA A 13 29.97 -17.92 -5.60
N ALA A 14 30.19 -18.34 -4.35
CA ALA A 14 29.17 -18.27 -3.30
C ALA A 14 28.82 -16.81 -2.91
N PHE A 15 29.78 -15.90 -3.02
CA PHE A 15 29.56 -14.48 -2.67
C PHE A 15 28.76 -13.73 -3.75
N ILE A 16 28.93 -14.08 -5.02
CA ILE A 16 28.19 -13.49 -6.14
C ILE A 16 26.73 -13.98 -6.15
N ALA A 17 26.47 -15.23 -5.81
CA ALA A 17 25.12 -15.80 -5.76
C ALA A 17 24.24 -15.18 -4.64
N LEU A 18 24.85 -14.70 -3.56
CA LEU A 18 24.14 -14.01 -2.48
C LEU A 18 23.76 -12.56 -2.83
N LEU A 19 24.44 -11.94 -3.79
CA LEU A 19 24.16 -10.56 -4.21
C LEU A 19 23.07 -10.44 -5.28
N THR A 20 22.78 -11.52 -6.02
CA THR A 20 21.82 -11.50 -7.12
C THR A 20 20.40 -11.95 -6.73
N GLY A 21 20.20 -12.45 -5.50
CA GLY A 21 18.92 -13.04 -5.05
C GLY A 21 17.98 -12.12 -4.24
N ALA A 22 18.40 -10.93 -3.89
CA ALA A 22 17.55 -10.01 -3.15
C ALA A 22 16.78 -9.09 -4.12
N THR A 23 15.80 -9.65 -4.84
CA THR A 23 14.70 -8.82 -5.34
C THR A 23 14.01 -8.26 -4.10
N ALA A 24 14.14 -6.94 -3.87
CA ALA A 24 13.33 -6.30 -2.85
C ALA A 24 11.87 -6.66 -3.12
N PRO A 25 11.10 -7.08 -2.11
CA PRO A 25 9.68 -7.30 -2.30
C PRO A 25 9.10 -6.01 -2.89
N VAL A 26 8.33 -6.15 -3.96
CA VAL A 26 7.54 -5.04 -4.50
C VAL A 26 6.58 -4.68 -3.36
N GLN A 27 6.85 -3.57 -2.70
CA GLN A 27 6.01 -3.11 -1.61
C GLN A 27 4.75 -2.53 -2.24
N ALA A 28 3.59 -2.92 -1.74
CA ALA A 28 2.31 -2.35 -2.12
C ALA A 28 2.37 -0.81 -2.07
N ALA A 29 1.87 -0.15 -3.10
CA ALA A 29 1.78 1.29 -3.08
C ALA A 29 0.58 1.70 -2.22
N LEU A 30 0.83 2.53 -1.23
CA LEU A 30 -0.17 3.09 -0.35
C LEU A 30 -0.39 4.55 -0.69
N LEU A 31 -1.65 4.94 -0.89
CA LEU A 31 -2.04 6.32 -1.12
C LEU A 31 -2.78 6.84 0.11
N ASP A 32 -2.32 7.96 0.65
CA ASP A 32 -2.98 8.66 1.74
C ASP A 32 -3.88 9.75 1.17
N PHE A 33 -5.15 9.69 1.52
CA PHE A 33 -6.19 10.65 1.18
C PHE A 33 -6.55 11.48 2.40
N SER A 34 -6.78 12.78 2.18
CA SER A 34 -7.44 13.65 3.15
C SER A 34 -8.39 14.60 2.44
N PHE A 35 -9.53 14.89 3.05
CA PHE A 35 -10.52 15.78 2.47
C PHE A 35 -11.15 16.71 3.52
N THR A 36 -11.67 17.82 3.02
CA THR A 36 -12.53 18.76 3.76
C THR A 36 -13.72 19.10 2.88
N ALA A 37 -14.90 19.14 3.47
CA ALA A 37 -16.14 19.50 2.81
C ALA A 37 -16.63 20.90 3.25
N GLU A 38 -17.62 21.46 2.55
CA GLU A 38 -18.16 22.82 2.80
C GLU A 38 -18.73 22.99 4.21
N SER A 39 -19.41 21.97 4.72
CA SER A 39 -19.94 21.96 6.10
C SER A 39 -18.87 21.95 7.19
N GLY A 40 -17.61 21.80 6.81
CA GLY A 40 -16.49 21.57 7.73
C GLY A 40 -16.28 20.09 8.10
N ALA A 41 -17.03 19.17 7.51
CA ALA A 41 -16.73 17.74 7.63
C ALA A 41 -15.33 17.45 7.10
N THR A 42 -14.59 16.62 7.81
CA THR A 42 -13.21 16.23 7.45
C THR A 42 -13.03 14.73 7.53
N GLY A 43 -12.13 14.21 6.72
CA GLY A 43 -11.79 12.80 6.79
C GLY A 43 -10.45 12.48 6.16
N SER A 44 -9.98 11.28 6.44
CA SER A 44 -8.75 10.72 5.86
C SER A 44 -8.82 9.21 5.78
N PHE A 45 -8.08 8.65 4.83
CA PHE A 45 -7.91 7.19 4.70
C PHE A 45 -6.64 6.85 3.93
N THR A 46 -6.24 5.60 4.04
CA THR A 46 -5.15 5.01 3.26
C THR A 46 -5.69 3.96 2.33
N LEU A 47 -5.44 4.08 1.03
CA LEU A 47 -5.79 3.12 0.00
C LEU A 47 -4.57 2.23 -0.33
N ASP A 48 -4.77 0.91 -0.27
CA ASP A 48 -3.83 -0.08 -0.79
C ASP A 48 -4.22 -0.42 -2.23
N THR A 49 -3.43 0.05 -3.20
CA THR A 49 -3.69 -0.11 -4.63
C THR A 49 -3.44 -1.55 -5.13
N ASP A 50 -2.78 -2.40 -4.36
CA ASP A 50 -2.55 -3.80 -4.67
C ASP A 50 -3.65 -4.73 -4.12
N THR A 51 -4.67 -4.18 -3.45
CA THR A 51 -5.82 -4.96 -2.97
C THR A 51 -6.50 -5.69 -4.12
N ARG A 52 -6.78 -6.97 -3.94
CA ARG A 52 -7.46 -7.78 -4.95
C ARG A 52 -8.88 -7.31 -5.17
N PRO A 53 -9.26 -6.99 -6.41
CA PRO A 53 -10.60 -6.57 -6.72
C PRO A 53 -11.61 -7.74 -6.64
N SER A 54 -12.85 -7.38 -6.33
CA SER A 54 -13.99 -8.27 -6.38
C SER A 54 -15.10 -7.60 -7.20
N PRO A 55 -15.66 -8.26 -8.23
CA PRO A 55 -16.82 -7.74 -8.93
C PRO A 55 -18.01 -7.63 -7.96
N GLN A 56 -18.64 -6.48 -7.90
CA GLN A 56 -19.82 -6.24 -7.07
C GLN A 56 -21.00 -5.83 -7.96
N PRO A 57 -21.94 -6.73 -8.25
CA PRO A 57 -23.15 -6.34 -8.95
C PRO A 57 -24.08 -5.55 -8.02
N GLY A 58 -24.57 -4.42 -8.50
CA GLY A 58 -25.71 -3.74 -7.89
C GLY A 58 -25.45 -2.83 -6.70
N ILE A 59 -24.21 -2.51 -6.34
CA ILE A 59 -23.90 -1.60 -5.21
C ILE A 59 -24.51 -0.20 -5.43
N PHE A 60 -24.60 0.25 -6.67
CA PHE A 60 -25.07 1.58 -7.05
C PHE A 60 -26.45 1.55 -7.74
N GLY A 61 -27.20 0.46 -7.60
CA GLY A 61 -28.54 0.29 -8.16
C GLY A 61 -28.64 -0.81 -9.23
N PRO A 62 -29.86 -1.14 -9.68
CA PRO A 62 -30.09 -2.17 -10.67
C PRO A 62 -29.37 -1.84 -12.00
N GLY A 63 -28.58 -2.76 -12.51
CA GLY A 63 -27.86 -2.63 -13.79
C GLY A 63 -26.52 -1.87 -13.72
N VAL A 64 -26.11 -1.37 -12.56
CA VAL A 64 -24.80 -0.75 -12.37
C VAL A 64 -23.84 -1.76 -11.77
N THR A 65 -22.75 -2.02 -12.47
CA THR A 65 -21.69 -2.92 -12.01
C THR A 65 -20.50 -2.10 -11.52
N GLY A 66 -20.05 -2.36 -10.32
CA GLY A 66 -18.84 -1.77 -9.75
C GLY A 66 -17.73 -2.80 -9.59
N ILE A 67 -16.55 -2.31 -9.30
CA ILE A 67 -15.40 -3.08 -8.87
C ILE A 67 -15.13 -2.66 -7.43
N SER A 68 -15.23 -3.59 -6.49
CA SER A 68 -14.87 -3.35 -5.09
C SER A 68 -13.47 -3.87 -4.81
N TYR A 69 -12.76 -3.18 -3.95
CA TYR A 69 -11.47 -3.57 -3.39
C TYR A 69 -11.69 -3.81 -1.89
N PRO A 70 -12.06 -5.05 -1.50
CA PRO A 70 -12.45 -5.36 -0.13
C PRO A 70 -11.30 -5.12 0.85
N ASN A 71 -11.59 -4.37 1.92
CA ASN A 71 -10.59 -3.94 2.91
C ASN A 71 -9.40 -3.17 2.31
N GLY A 72 -9.52 -2.65 1.09
CA GLY A 72 -8.49 -1.85 0.43
C GLY A 72 -8.26 -0.51 1.11
N VAL A 73 -9.18 -0.08 1.95
CA VAL A 73 -9.08 1.16 2.73
C VAL A 73 -8.82 0.86 4.19
N SER A 74 -7.77 1.44 4.71
CA SER A 74 -7.39 1.39 6.13
C SER A 74 -7.27 2.80 6.72
N ASN A 75 -7.20 2.91 8.04
CA ASN A 75 -7.10 4.16 8.77
C ASN A 75 -8.23 5.16 8.42
N PHE A 76 -9.38 4.66 7.96
CA PHE A 76 -10.49 5.52 7.61
C PHE A 76 -11.04 6.21 8.85
N SER A 77 -10.95 7.52 8.83
CA SER A 77 -11.39 8.39 9.92
C SER A 77 -12.19 9.54 9.35
N VAL A 78 -13.34 9.83 9.94
CA VAL A 78 -14.27 10.88 9.51
C VAL A 78 -14.82 11.61 10.72
N SER A 79 -14.90 12.93 10.64
CA SER A 79 -15.63 13.79 11.57
C SER A 79 -16.65 14.57 10.77
N ALA A 80 -17.92 14.23 10.92
CA ALA A 80 -19.06 14.85 10.23
C ALA A 80 -20.27 14.95 11.17
N PRO A 81 -21.33 15.71 10.83
CA PRO A 81 -22.44 16.01 11.74
C PRO A 81 -23.09 14.80 12.41
N TYR A 82 -23.26 13.69 11.71
CA TYR A 82 -23.97 12.52 12.26
C TYR A 82 -23.07 11.29 12.42
N ILE A 83 -21.81 11.41 12.07
CA ILE A 83 -20.88 10.29 12.12
C ILE A 83 -19.49 10.71 12.56
N ASN A 84 -18.92 9.92 13.45
CA ASN A 84 -17.54 10.09 13.88
C ASN A 84 -16.89 8.71 13.87
N LEU A 85 -16.01 8.50 12.90
CA LEU A 85 -15.26 7.25 12.70
C LEU A 85 -13.79 7.48 13.00
N SER A 86 -13.16 6.50 13.59
CA SER A 86 -11.72 6.55 13.88
C SER A 86 -11.07 5.22 13.55
N ASN A 87 -10.13 5.26 12.61
CA ASN A 87 -9.23 4.15 12.30
C ASN A 87 -9.96 2.85 11.92
N VAL A 88 -11.01 2.94 11.12
CA VAL A 88 -11.74 1.77 10.62
C VAL A 88 -11.18 1.29 9.28
N THR A 89 -11.48 0.04 8.93
CA THR A 89 -11.19 -0.55 7.63
C THR A 89 -12.49 -0.66 6.83
N THR A 90 -12.43 -0.37 5.54
CA THR A 90 -13.59 -0.47 4.63
C THR A 90 -13.13 -0.74 3.20
N ASP A 91 -14.08 -0.75 2.26
CA ASP A 91 -13.85 -1.05 0.86
C ASP A 91 -13.65 0.23 0.05
N PHE A 92 -12.79 0.16 -0.96
CA PHE A 92 -12.74 1.15 -2.04
C PHE A 92 -13.52 0.62 -3.23
N ASN A 93 -14.29 1.49 -3.89
CA ASN A 93 -15.14 1.10 -5.00
C ASN A 93 -14.83 1.96 -6.24
N VAL A 94 -14.90 1.36 -7.43
CA VAL A 94 -14.83 2.06 -8.72
C VAL A 94 -16.02 1.64 -9.56
N VAL A 95 -16.69 2.59 -10.20
CA VAL A 95 -17.88 2.36 -11.03
C VAL A 95 -17.61 2.83 -12.45
N PRO A 96 -17.01 1.99 -13.30
CA PRO A 96 -16.62 2.38 -14.66
C PRO A 96 -17.79 2.84 -15.57
N SER A 97 -19.03 2.43 -15.25
CA SER A 97 -20.23 2.82 -16.00
C SER A 97 -20.75 4.21 -15.65
N ILE A 98 -20.27 4.82 -14.58
CA ILE A 98 -20.64 6.18 -14.16
C ILE A 98 -19.46 7.09 -14.42
N THR A 99 -19.52 7.79 -15.55
CA THR A 99 -18.49 8.73 -16.00
C THR A 99 -18.76 10.13 -15.44
N SER A 100 -17.75 10.98 -15.46
CA SER A 100 -17.84 12.35 -14.96
C SER A 100 -18.93 13.18 -15.66
N ASP A 101 -19.11 13.00 -16.97
CA ASP A 101 -20.17 13.69 -17.73
C ASP A 101 -21.57 13.24 -17.31
N PHE A 102 -21.75 11.97 -16.96
CA PHE A 102 -23.05 11.46 -16.46
C PHE A 102 -23.48 12.13 -15.16
N ILE A 103 -22.53 12.51 -14.32
CA ILE A 103 -22.78 13.16 -13.03
C ILE A 103 -22.59 14.68 -13.06
N GLY A 104 -22.48 15.28 -14.25
CA GLY A 104 -22.47 16.73 -14.45
C GLY A 104 -21.07 17.38 -14.37
N PHE A 105 -20.01 16.60 -14.38
CA PHE A 105 -18.64 17.10 -14.49
C PHE A 105 -18.11 16.99 -15.93
N PRO A 106 -17.01 17.68 -16.29
CA PRO A 106 -16.37 17.51 -17.58
C PRO A 106 -15.99 16.04 -17.86
N ALA A 107 -16.30 15.54 -19.06
CA ALA A 107 -16.20 14.14 -19.47
C ALA A 107 -14.79 13.50 -19.32
N ASN A 108 -13.76 14.31 -19.17
CA ASN A 108 -12.37 13.86 -19.06
C ASN A 108 -11.87 13.72 -17.62
N LEU A 109 -12.71 13.96 -16.61
CA LEU A 109 -12.27 13.89 -15.20
C LEU A 109 -12.25 12.46 -14.63
N GLY A 110 -12.86 11.49 -15.32
CA GLY A 110 -12.78 10.08 -14.92
C GLY A 110 -14.13 9.44 -14.63
N VAL A 111 -14.09 8.39 -13.84
CA VAL A 111 -15.26 7.62 -13.40
C VAL A 111 -15.46 7.75 -11.90
N LEU A 112 -16.71 7.53 -11.46
CA LEU A 112 -17.03 7.54 -10.04
C LEU A 112 -16.24 6.48 -9.30
N SER A 113 -15.64 6.88 -8.21
CA SER A 113 -14.95 5.99 -7.27
C SER A 113 -15.10 6.53 -5.85
N GLY A 114 -14.72 5.75 -4.85
CA GLY A 114 -14.76 6.26 -3.48
C GLY A 114 -14.86 5.19 -2.41
N VAL A 115 -15.16 5.64 -1.22
CA VAL A 115 -15.23 4.85 0.00
C VAL A 115 -16.62 4.91 0.57
N SER A 116 -17.21 3.76 0.95
CA SER A 116 -18.51 3.70 1.60
C SER A 116 -18.40 2.99 2.95
N TYR A 117 -19.20 3.40 3.92
CA TYR A 117 -19.23 2.81 5.26
C TYR A 117 -20.66 2.54 5.72
N PRO A 118 -20.94 1.39 6.35
CA PRO A 118 -20.05 0.24 6.56
C PRO A 118 -19.68 -0.49 5.25
N PRO A 119 -18.67 -1.38 5.29
CA PRO A 119 -18.27 -2.17 4.12
C PRO A 119 -19.46 -2.91 3.51
N GLY A 120 -19.54 -2.92 2.17
CA GLY A 120 -20.62 -3.59 1.45
C GLY A 120 -21.99 -2.92 1.56
N CYS A 121 -22.09 -1.71 2.10
CA CYS A 121 -23.34 -0.98 2.17
C CYS A 121 -23.82 -0.53 0.78
N ILE A 122 -25.11 -0.22 0.66
CA ILE A 122 -25.77 0.18 -0.60
C ILE A 122 -26.09 1.67 -0.53
N THR A 123 -25.71 2.43 -1.56
CA THR A 123 -25.94 3.87 -1.64
C THR A 123 -27.26 4.26 -2.32
N ALA A 124 -27.89 3.36 -3.14
CA ALA A 124 -29.23 3.54 -3.73
C ALA A 124 -29.73 2.29 -4.47
N PRO A 125 -31.04 2.01 -4.62
CA PRO A 125 -32.13 2.28 -3.69
C PRO A 125 -32.13 1.28 -2.53
N GLY A 126 -32.58 1.72 -1.37
CA GLY A 126 -32.54 0.86 -0.16
C GLY A 126 -31.28 1.07 0.65
N LEU A 127 -30.92 2.32 0.78
CA LEU A 127 -29.74 2.84 1.45
C LEU A 127 -29.41 2.17 2.78
N THR A 128 -28.23 1.59 2.87
CA THR A 128 -27.67 1.02 4.10
C THR A 128 -26.37 1.69 4.54
N CYS A 129 -25.81 2.59 3.72
CA CYS A 129 -24.63 3.36 4.08
C CYS A 129 -24.96 4.38 5.18
N LEU A 130 -23.98 4.63 6.01
CA LEU A 130 -24.00 5.72 7.00
C LEU A 130 -23.18 6.91 6.53
N PHE A 131 -22.19 6.63 5.68
CA PHE A 131 -21.30 7.62 5.12
C PHE A 131 -20.73 7.11 3.80
N ASP A 132 -20.55 8.02 2.84
CA ASP A 132 -19.69 7.77 1.68
C ASP A 132 -18.92 9.04 1.28
N VAL A 133 -17.79 8.83 0.64
CA VAL A 133 -17.01 9.88 0.01
C VAL A 133 -16.75 9.50 -1.44
N ALA A 134 -17.20 10.33 -2.35
CA ALA A 134 -17.10 10.14 -3.79
C ALA A 134 -15.96 10.99 -4.36
N VAL A 135 -15.01 10.34 -5.00
CA VAL A 135 -13.92 10.94 -5.75
C VAL A 135 -13.97 10.48 -7.21
N LEU A 136 -13.30 11.19 -8.11
CA LEU A 136 -13.17 10.79 -9.49
C LEU A 136 -11.84 10.07 -9.71
N TYR A 137 -11.88 8.99 -10.48
CA TYR A 137 -10.71 8.22 -10.90
C TYR A 137 -10.53 8.30 -12.41
N SER A 138 -9.44 8.94 -12.85
CA SER A 138 -9.07 9.14 -14.27
C SER A 138 -7.89 8.28 -14.73
N GLY A 139 -7.55 7.25 -13.97
CA GLY A 139 -6.51 6.29 -14.35
C GLY A 139 -6.89 5.51 -15.61
N ASN A 140 -5.98 4.69 -16.10
CA ASN A 140 -6.22 3.89 -17.29
C ASN A 140 -7.33 2.85 -17.05
N LEU A 141 -8.53 3.14 -17.51
CA LEU A 141 -9.69 2.28 -17.31
C LEU A 141 -9.55 0.91 -18.01
N SER A 142 -8.68 0.81 -19.01
CA SER A 142 -8.39 -0.48 -19.68
C SER A 142 -7.49 -1.38 -18.84
N GLU A 143 -6.82 -0.85 -17.85
CA GLU A 143 -6.01 -1.61 -16.90
C GLU A 143 -6.79 -2.04 -15.66
N LEU A 144 -8.00 -1.53 -15.46
CA LEU A 144 -8.84 -2.03 -14.40
C LEU A 144 -9.02 -3.55 -14.54
N PRO A 145 -8.97 -4.26 -13.44
CA PRO A 145 -9.17 -3.80 -12.06
C PRO A 145 -7.90 -3.35 -11.31
N LYS A 146 -6.75 -3.14 -11.95
CA LYS A 146 -5.58 -2.60 -11.27
C LYS A 146 -5.70 -1.09 -11.07
N LEU A 147 -5.62 -0.63 -9.83
CA LEU A 147 -5.60 0.80 -9.50
C LEU A 147 -4.22 1.41 -9.79
N SER A 148 -4.19 2.72 -10.01
CA SER A 148 -2.95 3.46 -10.18
C SER A 148 -2.26 3.69 -8.84
N ASP A 149 -0.95 3.46 -8.82
CA ASP A 149 -0.07 3.78 -7.70
C ASP A 149 0.29 5.28 -7.65
N ASN A 150 -0.12 6.04 -8.66
CA ASN A 150 0.11 7.47 -8.75
C ASN A 150 -1.10 8.21 -8.13
N PRO A 151 -0.89 9.26 -7.30
CA PRO A 151 -1.98 10.06 -6.75
C PRO A 151 -2.72 10.92 -7.80
N ASN A 152 -2.08 11.29 -8.92
CA ASN A 152 -2.65 12.23 -9.90
C ASN A 152 -3.99 11.82 -10.52
N PRO A 153 -4.30 10.53 -10.77
CA PRO A 153 -5.60 10.11 -11.29
C PRO A 153 -6.79 10.34 -10.36
N TYR A 154 -6.57 10.66 -9.10
CA TYR A 154 -7.64 10.86 -8.13
C TYR A 154 -7.91 12.36 -7.97
N SER A 155 -9.15 12.76 -8.13
CA SER A 155 -9.56 14.18 -8.06
C SER A 155 -10.87 14.35 -7.31
N ILE A 156 -11.24 15.60 -7.01
CA ILE A 156 -12.51 15.93 -6.40
C ILE A 156 -13.64 15.40 -7.26
N GLY A 157 -14.55 14.65 -6.63
CA GLY A 157 -15.74 14.08 -7.22
C GLY A 157 -17.01 14.78 -6.72
N LEU A 158 -18.06 13.99 -6.52
CA LEU A 158 -19.39 14.49 -6.12
C LEU A 158 -19.43 15.07 -4.71
N GLY A 159 -18.56 14.62 -3.79
CA GLY A 159 -18.61 15.11 -2.42
C GLY A 159 -18.64 14.00 -1.39
N VAL A 160 -19.17 14.33 -0.24
CA VAL A 160 -19.43 13.40 0.85
C VAL A 160 -20.92 13.33 1.13
N ASP A 161 -21.41 12.14 1.40
CA ASP A 161 -22.76 11.92 1.86
C ASP A 161 -22.76 11.33 3.26
N PHE A 162 -23.57 11.85 4.13
CA PHE A 162 -23.85 11.29 5.44
C PHE A 162 -25.34 11.20 5.66
N TYR A 163 -25.74 10.21 6.42
CA TYR A 163 -27.14 9.85 6.58
C TYR A 163 -27.54 9.95 8.04
N ASP A 164 -28.59 10.70 8.29
CA ASP A 164 -29.16 10.78 9.62
C ASP A 164 -29.63 9.37 10.05
N PRO A 165 -29.13 8.82 11.13
CA PRO A 165 -29.49 7.47 11.58
C PRO A 165 -30.95 7.33 11.98
N THR A 166 -31.65 8.43 12.27
CA THR A 166 -33.05 8.46 12.73
C THR A 166 -34.01 8.70 11.58
N THR A 167 -33.78 9.76 10.79
CA THR A 167 -34.67 10.14 9.68
C THR A 167 -34.36 9.45 8.38
N ARG A 168 -33.14 8.91 8.23
CA ARG A 168 -32.60 8.36 6.99
C ARG A 168 -32.47 9.41 5.88
N GLU A 169 -32.55 10.68 6.23
CA GLU A 169 -32.25 11.75 5.30
C GLU A 169 -30.78 11.73 4.89
N ARG A 170 -30.57 11.86 3.59
CA ARG A 170 -29.24 12.05 3.00
C ARG A 170 -28.90 13.54 3.07
N LEU A 171 -27.75 13.83 3.62
CA LEU A 171 -27.14 15.14 3.63
C LEU A 171 -25.87 15.06 2.79
N GLY A 172 -25.95 15.63 1.58
CA GLY A 172 -24.78 15.73 0.69
C GLY A 172 -24.02 17.02 0.97
N ASP A 173 -22.72 16.97 0.77
CA ASP A 173 -21.83 18.10 0.99
C ASP A 173 -20.65 18.06 0.01
N ASP A 174 -20.31 19.18 -0.59
CA ASP A 174 -19.28 19.25 -1.60
C ASP A 174 -17.87 19.21 -0.98
N ILE A 175 -16.98 18.44 -1.56
CA ILE A 175 -15.57 18.45 -1.18
C ILE A 175 -14.93 19.75 -1.67
N THR A 176 -14.41 20.55 -0.76
CA THR A 176 -13.70 21.79 -1.05
C THR A 176 -12.20 21.60 -1.20
N ASN A 177 -11.66 20.57 -0.55
CA ASN A 177 -10.23 20.24 -0.63
C ASN A 177 -10.04 18.72 -0.59
N LEU A 178 -9.27 18.20 -1.52
CA LEU A 178 -8.82 16.80 -1.58
C LEU A 178 -7.32 16.79 -1.77
N GLN A 179 -6.62 16.09 -0.91
CA GLN A 179 -5.19 15.83 -1.04
C GLN A 179 -4.98 14.32 -1.15
N VAL A 180 -4.19 13.91 -2.15
CA VAL A 180 -3.79 12.53 -2.34
C VAL A 180 -2.27 12.49 -2.44
N THR A 181 -1.63 11.69 -1.61
CA THR A 181 -0.17 11.59 -1.55
C THR A 181 0.27 10.14 -1.54
N LEU A 182 1.36 9.86 -2.24
CA LEU A 182 2.01 8.54 -2.16
C LEU A 182 2.70 8.41 -0.80
N ARG A 183 2.29 7.40 -0.02
CA ARG A 183 3.01 7.06 1.21
C ARG A 183 4.36 6.47 0.85
N GLN A 184 5.43 7.17 1.20
CA GLN A 184 6.77 6.63 0.98
C GLN A 184 6.97 5.37 1.81
N PRO A 185 7.47 4.28 1.19
CA PRO A 185 7.85 3.09 1.96
C PRO A 185 8.85 3.52 3.03
N ILE A 186 8.59 3.14 4.27
CA ILE A 186 9.60 3.28 5.31
C ILE A 186 10.78 2.44 4.85
N PRO A 187 11.97 3.02 4.63
CA PRO A 187 13.13 2.23 4.22
C PRO A 187 13.35 1.17 5.30
N GLU A 188 13.05 -0.09 4.98
CA GLU A 188 13.47 -1.19 5.85
C GLU A 188 14.96 -1.00 6.05
N SER A 189 15.37 -0.87 7.31
CA SER A 189 16.76 -0.62 7.61
C SER A 189 17.59 -1.81 7.13
N ARG A 190 18.12 -1.71 5.89
CA ARG A 190 19.05 -2.71 5.32
C ARG A 190 20.29 -2.89 6.20
N SER A 191 20.41 -2.10 7.25
CA SER A 191 21.48 -2.15 8.25
C SER A 191 21.57 -3.47 8.99
N SER A 192 20.48 -4.19 9.22
CA SER A 192 20.53 -5.48 9.93
C SER A 192 21.19 -6.59 9.11
N LEU A 193 20.95 -6.65 7.79
CA LEU A 193 21.59 -7.65 6.94
C LEU A 193 23.04 -7.32 6.65
N SER A 194 23.39 -6.05 6.47
CA SER A 194 24.80 -5.63 6.32
C SER A 194 25.60 -5.83 7.58
N LEU A 195 25.04 -5.55 8.77
CA LEU A 195 25.66 -5.83 10.06
C LEU A 195 25.89 -7.32 10.28
N LEU A 196 24.95 -8.18 9.88
CA LEU A 196 25.11 -9.62 9.95
C LEU A 196 26.21 -10.11 9.01
N ALA A 197 26.30 -9.57 7.78
CA ALA A 197 27.35 -9.90 6.84
C ALA A 197 28.74 -9.48 7.32
N PHE A 198 28.87 -8.29 7.90
CA PHE A 198 30.12 -7.82 8.51
C PHE A 198 30.49 -8.59 9.77
N GLY A 199 29.51 -8.99 10.58
CA GLY A 199 29.71 -9.82 11.76
C GLY A 199 30.30 -11.20 11.42
N ILE A 200 29.77 -11.87 10.42
CA ILE A 200 30.24 -13.18 9.97
C ILE A 200 31.65 -13.08 9.35
N ALA A 201 31.91 -12.05 8.53
CA ALA A 201 33.24 -11.82 7.97
C ALA A 201 34.29 -11.50 9.05
N GLY A 202 33.91 -10.71 10.07
CA GLY A 202 34.79 -10.36 11.19
C GLY A 202 35.18 -11.55 12.05
N VAL A 203 34.23 -12.43 12.38
CA VAL A 203 34.47 -13.65 13.14
C VAL A 203 35.35 -14.64 12.36
N GLY A 204 35.14 -14.78 11.05
CA GLY A 204 35.95 -15.63 10.20
C GLY A 204 37.44 -15.21 10.15
N LEU A 205 37.69 -13.90 10.10
CA LEU A 205 39.06 -13.34 10.11
C LEU A 205 39.74 -13.51 11.46
N LEU A 206 39.02 -13.40 12.57
CA LEU A 206 39.56 -13.61 13.92
C LEU A 206 39.92 -15.06 14.19
N LEU A 207 39.11 -16.02 13.73
CA LEU A 207 39.36 -17.44 13.85
C LEU A 207 40.58 -17.85 13.04
N LYS A 208 40.77 -17.32 11.82
CA LYS A 208 41.92 -17.59 10.97
C LYS A 208 43.23 -17.07 11.62
N ARG A 209 43.17 -15.90 12.25
CA ARG A 209 44.37 -15.30 12.91
C ARG A 209 44.78 -16.06 14.13
N ASN A 210 43.89 -16.70 14.88
CA ASN A 210 44.22 -17.56 16.02
C ASN A 210 44.77 -18.90 15.60
N SER A 211 44.29 -19.50 14.48
CA SER A 211 44.82 -20.77 13.95
C SER A 211 46.30 -20.64 13.53
N ASP A 212 46.68 -19.51 12.92
CA ASP A 212 48.07 -19.28 12.49
C ASP A 212 49.03 -19.07 13.67
N ARG A 213 48.54 -18.63 14.86
CA ARG A 213 49.39 -18.46 16.07
C ARG A 213 49.69 -19.76 16.82
N THR A 214 48.74 -20.70 16.83
CA THR A 214 48.92 -22.02 17.46
C THR A 214 49.88 -22.92 16.66
N GLY A 215 49.95 -22.79 15.33
CA GLY A 215 50.85 -23.57 14.49
C GLY A 215 52.35 -23.24 14.63
N LYS A 216 52.71 -22.05 15.14
CA LYS A 216 54.10 -21.64 15.30
C LYS A 216 54.71 -22.01 16.65
N ALA A 217 53.88 -22.32 17.65
CA ALA A 217 54.38 -22.65 18.99
C ALA A 217 54.89 -24.07 19.15
N THR A 218 54.55 -24.98 18.23
CA THR A 218 54.90 -26.41 18.36
C THR A 218 56.21 -26.78 17.67
N GLN A 219 56.89 -25.90 16.92
CA GLN A 219 58.13 -26.20 16.22
C GLN A 219 59.45 -25.84 16.96
N VAL A 220 59.40 -25.30 18.15
CA VAL A 220 60.61 -24.84 18.84
C VAL A 220 61.13 -25.82 19.92
N LEU A 221 60.48 -26.97 20.14
CA LEU A 221 60.82 -27.87 21.27
C LEU A 221 61.45 -29.22 20.84
N ILE A 222 61.97 -29.39 19.64
CA ILE A 222 62.64 -30.63 19.23
C ILE A 222 64.07 -30.35 18.67
N HIS A 223 64.87 -29.55 19.36
CA HIS A 223 66.33 -29.52 19.10
C HIS A 223 67.09 -29.06 20.32
N SER A 224 67.18 -29.95 21.33
CA SER A 224 68.25 -29.93 22.34
C SER A 224 68.20 -31.26 23.11
N SER A 225 68.87 -32.27 22.61
CA SER A 225 69.54 -33.39 23.33
C SER A 225 70.49 -34.05 22.41
#